data_c538a637722055f8788a68e6e21c9c0d
#
_entry.id   c538a637722055f8788a68e6e21c9c0d
#
_cell.length_a   1.000
_cell.length_b   1.000
_cell.length_c   1.000
_cell.angle_alpha   90.00
_cell.angle_beta   90.00
_cell.angle_gamma   90.00
#
_symmetry.space_group_name_H-M   'P 1'
#
loop_
_entity.id
_entity.type
_entity.pdbx_description
1 polymer ?
#
loop_
_entity_poly.entity_id
_entity_poly.type
_entity_poly.pdbx_seq_one_letter_code
_entity_poly.pdbx_strand_id
1 'polypeptide(L)'
;RYLIDTEPDVLLCLGDLADMPSLSSYDGSILTGTSRKKASFSNRNIQSDLAAANHAITCLNEFRGKKIFLMGNHEERINRALSNVPELQGTLGLHNLYLHSWEVVPFLEDFSIGGIAASHYFVTGVMGKSIGGDYPAANLLRRQYQSAVMGHSHVWDIAIRKGSRKLFGLVAGCYLDPTQKEEYAGPAQGMWTSGVTLLRDVRQGFPHGGWEFIPVTTLEKAYGKDPRMAKSRR
;
A
#
# COMPACT_ATOMS: atom_id res chain seq x y z
N ARG A 1 11.86 9.42 9.80
CA ARG A 1 13.15 9.37 10.50
C ARG A 1 13.88 8.07 10.25
N TYR A 2 13.25 6.91 10.44
CA TYR A 2 13.89 5.59 10.20
C TYR A 2 14.57 5.48 8.82
N LEU A 3 13.90 5.93 7.75
CA LEU A 3 14.46 5.94 6.38
C LEU A 3 15.71 6.85 6.25
N ILE A 4 15.75 7.93 7.01
CA ILE A 4 16.90 8.85 7.00
C ILE A 4 18.09 8.22 7.74
N ASP A 5 17.82 7.51 8.83
CA ASP A 5 18.87 6.92 9.67
C ASP A 5 19.42 5.61 9.08
N THR A 6 18.63 4.89 8.27
CA THR A 6 19.04 3.62 7.64
C THR A 6 19.47 3.75 6.19
N GLU A 7 19.19 4.88 5.56
CA GLU A 7 19.56 5.23 4.18
C GLU A 7 19.42 4.06 3.17
N PRO A 8 18.23 3.42 3.04
CA PRO A 8 18.06 2.38 2.05
C PRO A 8 18.22 2.95 0.63
N ASP A 9 18.66 2.14 -0.33
CA ASP A 9 18.79 2.58 -1.74
C ASP A 9 17.43 2.94 -2.33
N VAL A 10 16.38 2.20 -1.95
CA VAL A 10 15.04 2.31 -2.53
C VAL A 10 13.97 2.22 -1.45
N LEU A 11 13.02 3.16 -1.51
CA LEU A 11 11.73 3.08 -0.83
C LEU A 11 10.67 2.62 -1.83
N LEU A 12 10.10 1.43 -1.60
CA LEU A 12 8.99 0.89 -2.37
C LEU A 12 7.69 1.00 -1.58
N CYS A 13 6.78 1.85 -2.01
CA CYS A 13 5.41 1.92 -1.51
C CYS A 13 4.51 1.01 -2.35
N LEU A 14 3.83 0.07 -1.70
CA LEU A 14 3.00 -0.93 -2.37
C LEU A 14 1.55 -0.47 -2.59
N GLY A 15 1.27 0.82 -2.45
CA GLY A 15 -0.06 1.41 -2.67
C GLY A 15 -0.94 1.48 -1.42
N ASP A 16 -2.15 1.98 -1.60
CA ASP A 16 -3.15 2.24 -0.55
C ASP A 16 -2.63 3.20 0.55
N LEU A 17 -1.73 4.12 0.18
CA LEU A 17 -1.27 5.19 1.05
C LEU A 17 -2.31 6.32 1.11
N ALA A 18 -2.96 6.61 -0.03
CA ALA A 18 -4.05 7.56 -0.14
C ALA A 18 -5.38 6.81 -0.05
N ASP A 19 -5.93 6.65 1.15
CA ASP A 19 -7.14 5.84 1.38
C ASP A 19 -8.36 6.32 0.58
N MET A 20 -8.51 7.64 0.33
CA MET A 20 -9.60 8.24 -0.45
C MET A 20 -11.01 7.72 -0.05
N PRO A 21 -11.39 7.75 1.23
CA PRO A 21 -12.67 7.23 1.69
C PRO A 21 -13.87 7.97 1.07
N SER A 22 -13.71 9.25 0.73
CA SER A 22 -14.75 10.04 0.05
C SER A 22 -15.11 9.49 -1.33
N LEU A 23 -14.23 8.72 -1.97
CA LEU A 23 -14.44 8.10 -3.27
C LEU A 23 -14.77 6.59 -3.17
N SER A 24 -14.95 6.07 -1.95
CA SER A 24 -15.27 4.66 -1.74
C SER A 24 -16.69 4.33 -2.22
N SER A 25 -16.82 3.28 -3.03
CA SER A 25 -18.10 2.74 -3.45
C SER A 25 -18.77 1.83 -2.40
N TYR A 26 -17.99 1.32 -1.45
CA TYR A 26 -18.48 0.43 -0.40
C TYR A 26 -19.33 1.14 0.64
N ASP A 27 -19.11 2.44 0.84
CA ASP A 27 -19.77 3.24 1.86
C ASP A 27 -21.00 4.00 1.33
N GLY A 28 -21.59 3.56 0.20
CA GLY A 28 -22.81 4.12 -0.34
C GLY A 28 -22.64 5.49 -1.01
N SER A 29 -21.74 5.59 -1.98
CA SER A 29 -21.57 6.81 -2.79
C SER A 29 -22.78 7.07 -3.67
N ILE A 30 -23.22 8.34 -3.74
CA ILE A 30 -24.22 8.84 -4.70
C ILE A 30 -23.80 8.53 -6.15
N LEU A 31 -22.49 8.48 -6.41
CA LEU A 31 -21.91 8.22 -7.73
C LEU A 31 -22.08 6.77 -8.22
N THR A 32 -22.46 5.84 -7.35
CA THR A 32 -22.61 4.41 -7.72
C THR A 32 -24.05 3.91 -7.72
N GLY A 33 -25.03 4.74 -7.32
CA GLY A 33 -26.45 4.39 -7.30
C GLY A 33 -26.83 3.25 -6.34
N THR A 34 -25.88 2.74 -5.54
CA THR A 34 -26.13 1.66 -4.59
C THR A 34 -26.46 2.21 -3.21
N SER A 35 -27.75 2.17 -2.88
CA SER A 35 -28.27 2.52 -1.55
C SER A 35 -27.94 1.40 -0.55
N ARG A 36 -26.78 1.45 0.08
CA ARG A 36 -26.53 0.70 1.32
C ARG A 36 -26.26 1.68 2.46
N LYS A 37 -27.11 1.61 3.48
CA LYS A 37 -27.13 2.34 4.77
C LYS A 37 -26.44 3.72 4.74
N LYS A 38 -27.22 4.75 5.01
CA LYS A 38 -26.80 6.13 5.24
C LYS A 38 -25.66 6.21 6.29
N ALA A 39 -24.42 5.95 5.87
CA ALA A 39 -23.30 6.54 6.55
C ALA A 39 -23.46 8.05 6.34
N SER A 40 -23.33 8.81 7.39
CA SER A 40 -23.50 10.26 7.39
C SER A 40 -22.67 10.88 6.25
N PHE A 41 -23.31 11.32 5.18
CA PHE A 41 -22.67 12.04 4.06
C PHE A 41 -22.00 13.36 4.50
N SER A 42 -22.20 13.77 5.76
CA SER A 42 -21.80 15.07 6.28
C SER A 42 -20.30 15.28 6.38
N ASN A 43 -19.46 14.21 6.33
CA ASN A 43 -18.03 14.33 6.56
C ASN A 43 -17.15 13.86 5.41
N ARG A 44 -17.71 13.55 4.22
CA ARG A 44 -16.91 13.15 3.06
C ARG A 44 -16.35 14.39 2.37
N ASN A 45 -15.04 14.53 2.43
CA ASN A 45 -14.34 15.68 1.86
C ASN A 45 -13.04 15.24 1.17
N ILE A 46 -13.06 15.26 -0.16
CA ILE A 46 -11.91 14.90 -1.00
C ILE A 46 -10.67 15.75 -0.63
N GLN A 47 -10.86 17.02 -0.27
CA GLN A 47 -9.76 17.89 0.15
C GLN A 47 -9.09 17.38 1.43
N SER A 48 -9.89 16.88 2.39
CA SER A 48 -9.35 16.27 3.62
C SER A 48 -8.61 14.99 3.34
N ASP A 49 -9.12 14.14 2.42
CA ASP A 49 -8.47 12.90 2.01
C ASP A 49 -7.12 13.19 1.35
N LEU A 50 -7.09 14.14 0.40
CA LEU A 50 -5.87 14.59 -0.26
C LEU A 50 -4.88 15.22 0.73
N ALA A 51 -5.36 16.01 1.68
CA ALA A 51 -4.52 16.64 2.70
C ALA A 51 -3.85 15.57 3.60
N ALA A 52 -4.59 14.54 4.01
CA ALA A 52 -4.06 13.44 4.81
C ALA A 52 -3.00 12.64 4.03
N ALA A 53 -3.30 12.27 2.78
CA ALA A 53 -2.37 11.57 1.91
C ALA A 53 -1.09 12.39 1.67
N ASN A 54 -1.24 13.66 1.32
CA ASN A 54 -0.12 14.56 1.05
C ASN A 54 0.73 14.84 2.29
N HIS A 55 0.14 14.84 3.48
CA HIS A 55 0.90 14.93 4.72
C HIS A 55 1.86 13.73 4.87
N ALA A 56 1.35 12.50 4.66
CA ALA A 56 2.17 11.29 4.72
C ALA A 56 3.26 11.29 3.61
N ILE A 57 2.89 11.63 2.37
CA ILE A 57 3.83 11.72 1.24
C ILE A 57 4.93 12.75 1.52
N THR A 58 4.59 13.91 2.08
CA THR A 58 5.56 14.95 2.46
C THR A 58 6.59 14.44 3.46
N CYS A 59 6.15 13.68 4.47
CA CYS A 59 7.07 13.04 5.41
C CYS A 59 8.01 12.03 4.72
N LEU A 60 7.51 11.26 3.75
CA LEU A 60 8.31 10.32 2.98
C LEU A 60 9.23 11.02 1.98
N ASN A 61 8.88 12.21 1.51
CA ASN A 61 9.70 13.02 0.61
C ASN A 61 10.98 13.57 1.28
N GLU A 62 11.08 13.54 2.61
CA GLU A 62 12.33 13.82 3.32
C GLU A 62 13.43 12.79 3.01
N PHE A 63 13.05 11.57 2.63
CA PHE A 63 13.98 10.56 2.15
C PHE A 63 14.49 10.91 0.75
N ARG A 64 15.81 10.90 0.58
CA ARG A 64 16.48 11.36 -0.66
C ARG A 64 16.82 10.25 -1.64
N GLY A 65 16.70 8.98 -1.25
CA GLY A 65 16.91 7.83 -2.11
C GLY A 65 15.82 7.68 -3.18
N LYS A 66 15.94 6.65 -3.99
CA LYS A 66 14.95 6.32 -5.01
C LYS A 66 13.61 5.97 -4.35
N LYS A 67 12.54 6.59 -4.82
CA LYS A 67 11.16 6.38 -4.34
C LYS A 67 10.30 5.81 -5.46
N ILE A 68 9.65 4.69 -5.21
CA ILE A 68 8.76 4.01 -6.15
C ILE A 68 7.39 3.86 -5.48
N PHE A 69 6.35 4.26 -6.18
CA PHE A 69 4.97 4.21 -5.73
C PHE A 69 4.16 3.33 -6.67
N LEU A 70 3.77 2.16 -6.22
CA LEU A 70 2.82 1.32 -6.94
C LEU A 70 1.42 1.75 -6.53
N MET A 71 0.59 2.14 -7.49
CA MET A 71 -0.79 2.52 -7.19
C MET A 71 -1.57 1.34 -6.61
N GLY A 72 -2.27 1.57 -5.51
CA GLY A 72 -3.21 0.62 -4.94
C GLY A 72 -4.63 0.80 -5.44
N ASN A 73 -5.53 -0.05 -4.97
CA ASN A 73 -6.93 0.04 -5.35
C ASN A 73 -7.64 1.25 -4.71
N HIS A 74 -7.06 1.88 -3.70
CA HIS A 74 -7.57 3.12 -3.11
C HIS A 74 -7.18 4.33 -3.95
N GLU A 75 -5.97 4.44 -4.45
CA GLU A 75 -5.60 5.48 -5.43
C GLU A 75 -6.38 5.31 -6.74
N GLU A 76 -6.67 4.08 -7.16
CA GLU A 76 -7.48 3.81 -8.35
C GLU A 76 -8.93 4.32 -8.23
N ARG A 77 -9.40 4.63 -7.01
CA ARG A 77 -10.68 5.32 -6.80
C ARG A 77 -10.72 6.69 -7.49
N ILE A 78 -9.58 7.37 -7.59
CA ILE A 78 -9.46 8.66 -8.29
C ILE A 78 -9.75 8.47 -9.79
N ASN A 79 -9.10 7.50 -10.43
CA ASN A 79 -9.31 7.21 -11.86
C ASN A 79 -10.76 6.77 -12.15
N ARG A 80 -11.33 5.94 -11.27
CA ARG A 80 -12.74 5.53 -11.37
C ARG A 80 -13.69 6.71 -11.23
N ALA A 81 -13.42 7.64 -10.31
CA ALA A 81 -14.24 8.85 -10.17
C ALA A 81 -14.20 9.71 -11.43
N LEU A 82 -13.00 9.88 -12.05
CA LEU A 82 -12.84 10.60 -13.31
C LEU A 82 -13.56 9.92 -14.49
N SER A 83 -13.54 8.58 -14.52
CA SER A 83 -14.26 7.82 -15.54
C SER A 83 -15.77 7.94 -15.40
N ASN A 84 -16.29 8.05 -14.17
CA ASN A 84 -17.73 8.19 -13.90
C ASN A 84 -18.21 9.64 -14.04
N VAL A 85 -17.35 10.62 -13.78
CA VAL A 85 -17.65 12.05 -13.81
C VAL A 85 -16.50 12.78 -14.53
N PRO A 86 -16.47 12.76 -15.88
CA PRO A 86 -15.38 13.33 -16.67
C PRO A 86 -15.16 14.84 -16.44
N GLU A 87 -16.19 15.55 -15.95
CA GLU A 87 -16.14 16.98 -15.63
C GLU A 87 -15.16 17.29 -14.48
N LEU A 88 -14.74 16.29 -13.70
CA LEU A 88 -13.73 16.44 -12.66
C LEU A 88 -12.28 16.47 -13.20
N GLN A 89 -12.09 16.22 -14.51
CA GLN A 89 -10.76 16.28 -15.12
C GLN A 89 -10.14 17.67 -14.95
N GLY A 90 -8.84 17.67 -14.58
CA GLY A 90 -8.11 18.90 -14.28
C GLY A 90 -8.31 19.42 -12.84
N THR A 91 -9.41 19.07 -12.17
CA THR A 91 -9.65 19.42 -10.76
C THR A 91 -9.24 18.29 -9.81
N LEU A 92 -9.60 17.05 -10.16
CA LEU A 92 -9.21 15.84 -9.45
C LEU A 92 -8.27 15.01 -10.33
N GLY A 93 -7.26 14.39 -9.72
CA GLY A 93 -6.33 13.50 -10.41
C GLY A 93 -5.14 13.13 -9.55
N LEU A 94 -4.29 12.24 -10.04
CA LEU A 94 -3.05 11.87 -9.35
C LEU A 94 -2.10 13.06 -9.16
N HIS A 95 -2.22 14.10 -9.98
CA HIS A 95 -1.46 15.35 -9.83
C HIS A 95 -1.75 16.09 -8.51
N ASN A 96 -2.86 15.78 -7.83
CA ASN A 96 -3.16 16.32 -6.51
C ASN A 96 -2.34 15.65 -5.39
N LEU A 97 -1.69 14.51 -5.67
CA LEU A 97 -0.76 13.85 -4.76
C LEU A 97 0.67 14.34 -4.99
N TYR A 98 1.42 14.60 -3.93
CA TYR A 98 2.78 15.17 -3.99
C TYR A 98 3.85 14.14 -4.40
N LEU A 99 3.55 13.36 -5.45
CA LEU A 99 4.37 12.26 -5.97
C LEU A 99 5.37 12.70 -7.05
N HIS A 100 5.62 13.99 -7.24
CA HIS A 100 6.47 14.53 -8.31
C HIS A 100 7.93 14.01 -8.29
N SER A 101 8.42 13.54 -7.14
CA SER A 101 9.76 12.95 -6.99
C SER A 101 9.74 11.42 -6.94
N TRP A 102 8.63 10.79 -7.26
CA TRP A 102 8.45 9.35 -7.23
C TRP A 102 8.35 8.78 -8.65
N GLU A 103 8.88 7.57 -8.82
CA GLU A 103 8.50 6.73 -9.95
C GLU A 103 7.14 6.12 -9.65
N VAL A 104 6.09 6.57 -10.34
CA VAL A 104 4.72 6.09 -10.13
C VAL A 104 4.41 5.00 -11.14
N VAL A 105 4.03 3.84 -10.65
CA VAL A 105 3.59 2.69 -11.46
C VAL A 105 2.06 2.60 -11.38
N PRO A 106 1.36 2.62 -12.51
CA PRO A 106 -0.09 2.51 -12.54
C PRO A 106 -0.62 1.22 -11.90
N PHE A 107 -1.89 1.25 -11.51
CA PHE A 107 -2.53 0.15 -10.82
C PHE A 107 -2.49 -1.16 -11.64
N LEU A 108 -1.95 -2.22 -11.04
CA LEU A 108 -1.76 -3.56 -11.62
C LEU A 108 -0.85 -3.62 -12.86
N GLU A 109 -0.10 -2.58 -13.17
CA GLU A 109 0.94 -2.69 -14.19
C GLU A 109 2.13 -3.51 -13.70
N ASP A 110 2.79 -4.16 -14.66
CA ASP A 110 3.97 -4.99 -14.40
C ASP A 110 5.15 -4.13 -13.97
N PHE A 111 5.69 -4.42 -12.80
CA PHE A 111 6.88 -3.77 -12.28
C PHE A 111 7.83 -4.80 -11.67
N SER A 112 9.13 -4.56 -11.78
CA SER A 112 10.13 -5.40 -11.12
C SER A 112 11.35 -4.59 -10.65
N ILE A 113 11.92 -5.00 -9.53
CA ILE A 113 13.14 -4.42 -8.98
C ILE A 113 14.05 -5.51 -8.42
N GLY A 114 15.33 -5.48 -8.78
CA GLY A 114 16.30 -6.51 -8.35
C GLY A 114 15.92 -7.93 -8.78
N GLY A 115 15.04 -8.09 -9.78
CA GLY A 115 14.49 -9.38 -10.22
C GLY A 115 13.33 -9.89 -9.39
N ILE A 116 12.75 -9.06 -8.50
CA ILE A 116 11.51 -9.32 -7.77
C ILE A 116 10.38 -8.57 -8.47
N ALA A 117 9.34 -9.28 -8.90
CA ALA A 117 8.10 -8.66 -9.38
C ALA A 117 7.38 -7.99 -8.21
N ALA A 118 6.87 -6.79 -8.41
CA ALA A 118 6.16 -6.06 -7.37
C ALA A 118 4.87 -5.46 -7.91
N SER A 119 3.78 -5.59 -7.16
CA SER A 119 2.49 -4.99 -7.46
C SER A 119 1.74 -4.72 -6.15
N HIS A 120 0.74 -3.85 -6.20
CA HIS A 120 -0.15 -3.70 -5.05
C HIS A 120 -0.75 -5.05 -4.64
N TYR A 121 -1.29 -5.78 -5.59
CA TYR A 121 -1.58 -7.21 -5.50
C TYR A 121 -1.48 -7.86 -6.88
N PHE A 122 -1.33 -9.17 -6.91
CA PHE A 122 -1.42 -9.96 -8.13
C PHE A 122 -2.78 -10.64 -8.22
N VAL A 123 -3.30 -10.72 -9.44
CA VAL A 123 -4.58 -11.37 -9.70
C VAL A 123 -4.43 -12.87 -9.95
N THR A 124 -5.47 -13.63 -9.64
CA THR A 124 -5.54 -15.06 -9.92
C THR A 124 -6.92 -15.47 -10.42
N GLY A 125 -6.92 -16.50 -11.27
CA GLY A 125 -8.12 -17.03 -11.88
C GLY A 125 -8.81 -16.08 -12.86
N VAL A 126 -9.80 -16.59 -13.56
CA VAL A 126 -10.54 -15.83 -14.60
C VAL A 126 -11.37 -14.67 -14.02
N MET A 127 -11.64 -14.69 -12.74
CA MET A 127 -12.39 -13.62 -12.06
C MET A 127 -11.50 -12.47 -11.57
N GLY A 128 -10.19 -12.54 -11.80
CA GLY A 128 -9.27 -11.48 -11.44
C GLY A 128 -9.20 -11.17 -9.93
N LYS A 129 -9.39 -12.17 -9.06
CA LYS A 129 -9.30 -11.96 -7.61
C LYS A 129 -7.86 -11.78 -7.18
N SER A 130 -7.64 -10.95 -6.15
CA SER A 130 -6.33 -10.82 -5.52
C SER A 130 -5.86 -12.16 -4.93
N ILE A 131 -4.56 -12.43 -5.01
CA ILE A 131 -3.95 -13.57 -4.33
C ILE A 131 -4.06 -13.37 -2.81
N GLY A 132 -4.48 -14.41 -2.11
CA GLY A 132 -4.66 -14.39 -0.65
C GLY A 132 -4.71 -15.81 -0.08
N GLY A 133 -5.48 -16.00 0.99
CA GLY A 133 -5.65 -17.27 1.73
C GLY A 133 -4.72 -17.35 2.94
N ASP A 134 -4.69 -18.52 3.60
CA ASP A 134 -3.98 -18.72 4.88
C ASP A 134 -2.45 -18.59 4.77
N TYR A 135 -1.90 -18.87 3.59
CA TYR A 135 -0.46 -18.76 3.30
C TYR A 135 -0.24 -17.91 2.04
N PRO A 136 -0.48 -16.59 2.13
CA PRO A 136 -0.55 -15.75 0.94
C PRO A 136 0.79 -15.64 0.20
N ALA A 137 1.93 -15.65 0.89
CA ALA A 137 3.24 -15.60 0.23
C ALA A 137 3.56 -16.91 -0.52
N ALA A 138 3.18 -18.07 0.02
CA ALA A 138 3.34 -19.33 -0.68
C ALA A 138 2.40 -19.40 -1.91
N ASN A 139 1.17 -18.91 -1.78
CA ASN A 139 0.22 -18.79 -2.87
C ASN A 139 0.74 -17.84 -3.96
N LEU A 140 1.35 -16.71 -3.55
CA LEU A 140 1.98 -15.76 -4.44
C LEU A 140 3.04 -16.45 -5.32
N LEU A 141 4.00 -17.14 -4.71
CA LEU A 141 5.05 -17.87 -5.44
C LEU A 141 4.49 -18.96 -6.36
N ARG A 142 3.44 -19.65 -5.91
CA ARG A 142 2.80 -20.71 -6.70
C ARG A 142 2.08 -20.18 -7.94
N ARG A 143 1.57 -18.94 -7.88
CA ARG A 143 0.82 -18.32 -8.99
C ARG A 143 1.68 -17.50 -9.91
N GLN A 144 2.74 -16.86 -9.38
CA GLN A 144 3.62 -15.99 -10.16
C GLN A 144 4.78 -16.73 -10.80
N TYR A 145 5.15 -17.92 -10.29
CA TYR A 145 6.31 -18.72 -10.76
C TYR A 145 7.64 -17.95 -10.76
N GLN A 146 7.70 -16.84 -10.05
CA GLN A 146 8.86 -15.98 -9.88
C GLN A 146 8.87 -15.37 -8.47
N SER A 147 9.96 -14.72 -8.11
CA SER A 147 10.00 -13.93 -6.88
C SER A 147 9.06 -12.74 -6.98
N ALA A 148 8.26 -12.52 -5.95
CA ALA A 148 7.26 -11.48 -5.98
C ALA A 148 6.99 -10.87 -4.60
N VAL A 149 6.59 -9.61 -4.60
CA VAL A 149 6.21 -8.81 -3.43
C VAL A 149 4.85 -8.15 -3.68
N MET A 150 3.96 -8.19 -2.69
CA MET A 150 2.68 -7.47 -2.74
C MET A 150 2.25 -6.96 -1.36
N GLY A 151 1.26 -6.04 -1.34
CA GLY A 151 0.57 -5.52 -0.16
C GLY A 151 -0.87 -6.03 -0.05
N HIS A 152 -1.84 -5.10 0.03
CA HIS A 152 -3.29 -5.25 -0.06
C HIS A 152 -3.95 -6.04 1.07
N SER A 153 -3.48 -7.24 1.38
CA SER A 153 -4.14 -8.13 2.35
C SER A 153 -3.89 -7.76 3.82
N HIS A 154 -2.99 -6.80 4.06
CA HIS A 154 -2.54 -6.33 5.39
C HIS A 154 -1.88 -7.42 6.25
N VAL A 155 -1.79 -8.64 5.76
CA VAL A 155 -1.10 -9.76 6.42
C VAL A 155 0.39 -9.69 6.04
N TRP A 156 1.26 -9.90 7.01
CA TRP A 156 2.68 -10.09 6.74
C TRP A 156 3.00 -11.57 6.64
N ASP A 157 3.55 -12.00 5.52
CA ASP A 157 3.93 -13.40 5.29
C ASP A 157 5.12 -13.49 4.35
N ILE A 158 6.00 -14.46 4.59
CA ILE A 158 7.17 -14.76 3.75
C ILE A 158 7.17 -16.23 3.35
N ALA A 159 7.48 -16.48 2.09
CA ALA A 159 7.74 -17.83 1.60
C ALA A 159 9.02 -17.89 0.77
N ILE A 160 9.75 -18.99 0.91
CA ILE A 160 10.91 -19.31 0.07
C ILE A 160 10.68 -20.64 -0.61
N ARG A 161 10.68 -20.62 -1.94
CA ARG A 161 10.67 -21.85 -2.74
C ARG A 161 12.10 -22.20 -3.16
N LYS A 162 12.55 -23.37 -2.79
CA LYS A 162 13.83 -23.93 -3.22
C LYS A 162 13.64 -24.74 -4.50
N GLY A 163 14.58 -24.62 -5.42
CA GLY A 163 14.57 -25.32 -6.71
C GLY A 163 15.88 -25.05 -7.43
N SER A 164 15.90 -25.10 -8.76
CA SER A 164 17.06 -24.71 -9.59
C SER A 164 17.51 -23.27 -9.32
N ARG A 165 16.57 -22.41 -8.95
CA ARG A 165 16.82 -21.10 -8.33
C ARG A 165 15.92 -20.93 -7.10
N LYS A 166 16.38 -20.12 -6.14
CA LYS A 166 15.55 -19.73 -5.00
C LYS A 166 14.56 -18.66 -5.46
N LEU A 167 13.30 -18.79 -5.05
CA LEU A 167 12.27 -17.75 -5.22
C LEU A 167 11.89 -17.20 -3.86
N PHE A 168 11.66 -15.90 -3.81
CA PHE A 168 11.28 -15.15 -2.61
C PHE A 168 9.89 -14.54 -2.79
N GLY A 169 8.97 -14.87 -1.90
CA GLY A 169 7.62 -14.31 -1.84
C GLY A 169 7.44 -13.50 -0.56
N LEU A 170 6.92 -12.30 -0.69
CA LEU A 170 6.61 -11.43 0.44
C LEU A 170 5.22 -10.83 0.27
N VAL A 171 4.39 -10.96 1.29
CA VAL A 171 3.21 -10.14 1.52
C VAL A 171 3.55 -9.19 2.66
N ALA A 172 3.57 -7.88 2.39
CA ALA A 172 4.34 -6.94 3.20
C ALA A 172 3.61 -6.39 4.44
N GLY A 173 2.37 -6.86 4.71
CA GLY A 173 1.58 -6.29 5.80
C GLY A 173 1.01 -4.91 5.45
N CYS A 174 0.83 -4.07 6.45
CA CYS A 174 0.34 -2.70 6.30
C CYS A 174 1.17 -1.73 7.16
N TYR A 175 0.89 -0.43 7.04
CA TYR A 175 1.46 0.62 7.90
C TYR A 175 0.33 1.41 8.58
N LEU A 176 -0.62 0.69 9.15
CA LEU A 176 -1.75 1.26 9.90
C LEU A 176 -1.43 1.30 11.40
N ASP A 177 -2.06 2.22 12.11
CA ASP A 177 -2.00 2.26 13.57
C ASP A 177 -2.72 1.00 14.13
N PRO A 178 -2.01 0.06 14.78
CA PRO A 178 -2.60 -1.19 15.24
C PRO A 178 -3.64 -1.00 16.35
N THR A 179 -3.73 0.19 16.92
CA THR A 179 -4.72 0.52 17.97
C THR A 179 -6.05 1.01 17.39
N GLN A 180 -6.09 1.37 16.11
CA GLN A 180 -7.32 1.79 15.43
C GLN A 180 -8.12 0.58 14.94
N LYS A 181 -9.44 0.67 15.14
CA LYS A 181 -10.36 -0.36 14.62
C LYS A 181 -10.93 0.09 13.29
N GLU A 182 -10.77 -0.77 12.29
CA GLU A 182 -11.34 -0.58 10.97
C GLU A 182 -12.65 -1.39 10.86
N GLU A 183 -13.78 -0.69 10.81
CA GLU A 183 -15.10 -1.35 10.82
C GLU A 183 -15.30 -2.35 9.68
N TYR A 184 -14.73 -2.05 8.50
CA TYR A 184 -14.84 -2.94 7.33
C TYR A 184 -14.06 -4.24 7.47
N ALA A 185 -13.01 -4.27 8.29
CA ALA A 185 -12.15 -5.43 8.46
C ALA A 185 -12.76 -6.48 9.39
N GLY A 186 -13.58 -6.05 10.37
CA GLY A 186 -14.19 -6.95 11.34
C GLY A 186 -13.16 -7.86 12.01
N PRO A 187 -13.44 -9.19 12.16
CA PRO A 187 -12.51 -10.13 12.78
C PRO A 187 -11.19 -10.31 12.01
N ALA A 188 -11.16 -10.03 10.71
CA ALA A 188 -9.96 -10.19 9.89
C ALA A 188 -8.83 -9.23 10.30
N GLN A 189 -9.16 -8.11 10.95
CA GLN A 189 -8.16 -7.18 11.47
C GLN A 189 -7.17 -7.84 12.45
N GLY A 190 -7.59 -8.88 13.17
CA GLY A 190 -6.71 -9.63 14.06
C GLY A 190 -5.55 -10.34 13.37
N MET A 191 -5.60 -10.50 12.04
CA MET A 191 -4.52 -11.06 11.23
C MET A 191 -3.59 -10.00 10.66
N TRP A 192 -3.92 -8.71 10.78
CA TRP A 192 -3.14 -7.62 10.20
C TRP A 192 -1.83 -7.42 10.96
N THR A 193 -0.80 -7.12 10.21
CA THR A 193 0.54 -6.92 10.75
C THR A 193 1.08 -5.59 10.26
N SER A 194 1.26 -4.66 11.21
CA SER A 194 1.68 -3.29 10.90
C SER A 194 3.19 -3.12 11.09
N GLY A 195 3.87 -2.74 10.04
CA GLY A 195 5.31 -2.53 10.03
C GLY A 195 5.89 -2.27 8.65
N VAL A 196 7.20 -2.27 8.58
CA VAL A 196 7.96 -2.18 7.34
C VAL A 196 8.87 -3.39 7.20
N THR A 197 9.16 -3.80 5.97
CA THR A 197 10.11 -4.86 5.69
C THR A 197 11.33 -4.28 4.99
N LEU A 198 12.51 -4.50 5.57
CA LEU A 198 13.78 -4.18 4.96
C LEU A 198 14.35 -5.44 4.29
N LEU A 199 14.66 -5.32 2.99
CA LEU A 199 15.34 -6.38 2.22
C LEU A 199 16.77 -5.92 1.93
N ARG A 200 17.77 -6.78 2.16
CA ARG A 200 19.19 -6.44 2.00
C ARG A 200 19.81 -7.22 0.84
N ASP A 201 20.66 -6.55 0.06
CA ASP A 201 21.38 -7.14 -1.07
C ASP A 201 20.44 -7.90 -2.01
N VAL A 202 19.42 -7.16 -2.53
CA VAL A 202 18.43 -7.73 -3.44
C VAL A 202 19.02 -7.82 -4.85
N ARG A 203 19.23 -9.04 -5.32
CA ARG A 203 19.71 -9.33 -6.67
C ARG A 203 19.21 -10.69 -7.15
N GLN A 204 19.00 -10.81 -8.46
CA GLN A 204 18.50 -12.04 -9.08
C GLN A 204 17.21 -12.58 -8.44
N GLY A 205 16.37 -11.66 -7.94
CA GLY A 205 15.07 -12.00 -7.35
C GLY A 205 15.15 -12.51 -5.90
N PHE A 206 16.29 -12.33 -5.20
CA PHE A 206 16.43 -12.82 -3.84
C PHE A 206 17.20 -11.82 -2.93
N PRO A 207 16.76 -11.61 -1.68
CA PRO A 207 17.48 -10.79 -0.70
C PRO A 207 18.63 -11.58 -0.06
N HIS A 208 19.81 -11.54 -0.67
CA HIS A 208 20.99 -12.30 -0.23
C HIS A 208 21.54 -11.85 1.12
N GLY A 209 21.38 -10.59 1.48
CA GLY A 209 21.71 -10.02 2.79
C GLY A 209 20.66 -10.27 3.87
N GLY A 210 19.59 -11.02 3.53
CA GLY A 210 18.47 -11.30 4.43
C GLY A 210 17.38 -10.23 4.41
N TRP A 211 16.46 -10.37 5.33
CA TRP A 211 15.33 -9.44 5.51
C TRP A 211 15.03 -9.25 6.99
N GLU A 212 14.35 -8.17 7.29
CA GLU A 212 13.92 -7.83 8.64
C GLU A 212 12.55 -7.18 8.60
N PHE A 213 11.62 -7.65 9.42
CA PHE A 213 10.35 -6.98 9.65
C PHE A 213 10.45 -6.11 10.90
N ILE A 214 10.14 -4.83 10.77
CA ILE A 214 10.17 -3.86 11.86
C ILE A 214 8.75 -3.41 12.15
N PRO A 215 8.15 -3.84 13.30
CA PRO A 215 6.81 -3.42 13.69
C PRO A 215 6.68 -1.91 13.86
N VAL A 216 5.52 -1.36 13.52
CA VAL A 216 5.20 0.07 13.76
C VAL A 216 5.45 0.47 15.21
N THR A 217 5.07 -0.38 16.17
CA THR A 217 5.29 -0.12 17.60
C THR A 217 6.76 0.01 17.98
N THR A 218 7.65 -0.72 17.29
CA THR A 218 9.11 -0.59 17.45
C THR A 218 9.59 0.74 16.89
N LEU A 219 9.10 1.13 15.71
CA LEU A 219 9.43 2.43 15.10
C LEU A 219 8.93 3.59 15.98
N GLU A 220 7.71 3.50 16.50
CA GLU A 220 7.15 4.51 17.42
C GLU A 220 7.96 4.63 18.72
N LYS A 221 8.46 3.50 19.24
CA LYS A 221 9.31 3.50 20.45
C LYS A 221 10.67 4.13 20.19
N ALA A 222 11.27 3.87 19.04
CA ALA A 222 12.60 4.36 18.70
C ALA A 222 12.61 5.83 18.26
N TYR A 223 11.59 6.26 17.52
CA TYR A 223 11.53 7.58 16.87
C TYR A 223 10.46 8.51 17.43
N GLY A 224 9.61 8.00 18.31
CA GLY A 224 8.47 8.72 18.89
C GLY A 224 7.29 8.83 17.91
N LYS A 225 6.15 9.29 18.41
CA LYS A 225 5.04 9.72 17.55
C LYS A 225 5.43 11.06 16.95
N ASP A 226 5.45 11.18 15.64
CA ASP A 226 5.73 12.46 15.00
C ASP A 226 4.68 13.49 15.47
N PRO A 227 5.08 14.56 16.16
CA PRO A 227 4.14 15.56 16.66
C PRO A 227 3.32 16.24 15.55
N ARG A 228 3.78 16.15 14.27
CA ARG A 228 3.04 16.63 13.10
C ARG A 228 1.82 15.77 12.79
N MET A 229 1.87 14.46 13.10
CA MET A 229 0.74 13.53 12.92
C MET A 229 -0.36 13.74 13.97
N ALA A 230 -0.03 14.31 15.13
CA ALA A 230 -1.02 14.58 16.20
C ALA A 230 -2.00 15.72 15.86
N LYS A 231 -1.64 16.60 14.92
CA LYS A 231 -2.45 17.77 14.53
C LYS A 231 -3.53 17.47 13.47
N SER A 232 -3.47 16.33 12.79
CA SER A 232 -4.46 15.96 11.75
C SER A 232 -5.74 15.30 12.29
N ARG A 233 -5.82 15.11 13.63
CA ARG A 233 -6.93 14.42 14.31
C ARG A 233 -7.97 15.36 14.98
N ARG A 234 -8.03 16.63 14.55
CA ARG A 234 -9.05 17.60 15.05
C ARG A 234 -9.96 18.08 13.94
#